data_04c66fe01df5aba03bdee2fdc14527fb
#
_entry.id   04c66fe01df5aba03bdee2fdc14527fb
#
_cell.length_a   1.000
_cell.length_b   1.000
_cell.length_c   1.000
_cell.angle_alpha   90.00
_cell.angle_beta   90.00
_cell.angle_gamma   90.00
#
_symmetry.space_group_name_H-M   'P 1'
#
loop_
_entity.id
_entity.type
_entity.pdbx_description
1 polymer ?
#
loop_
_entity_poly.entity_id
_entity_poly.type
_entity_poly.pdbx_seq_one_letter_code
_entity_poly.pdbx_strand_id
1 'polypeptide(L)'
;MTEYPAAPGDTLIFGNDRVRVWSMTLAPGQIFDFHQHHHDHVVLWPDPGHAQGQELGDPEWGLVQEARSGFVLYRTVGYRAPLTPHRIRNTGDNTVTHYVIELLEKSPSAETEPWIFNDRGQIRREESR
;
A
#
# COMPACT_ATOMS: atom_id res chain seq x y z
N MET A 1 24.71 2.31 -9.55
CA MET A 1 23.66 2.68 -8.60
C MET A 1 22.52 1.71 -8.75
N THR A 2 22.05 1.17 -7.65
CA THR A 2 21.01 0.15 -7.66
C THR A 2 19.64 0.79 -7.64
N GLU A 3 18.80 0.40 -8.58
CA GLU A 3 17.41 0.80 -8.59
C GLU A 3 16.57 -0.36 -8.06
N TYR A 4 15.50 -0.02 -7.36
CA TYR A 4 14.56 -0.99 -6.82
C TYR A 4 13.23 -0.87 -7.55
N PRO A 5 12.52 -1.99 -7.75
CA PRO A 5 11.21 -1.94 -8.38
C PRO A 5 10.28 -0.99 -7.63
N ALA A 6 9.52 -0.23 -8.37
CA ALA A 6 8.52 0.68 -7.81
C ALA A 6 7.16 0.01 -7.62
N ALA A 7 6.97 -1.18 -8.16
CA ALA A 7 5.71 -1.91 -8.04
C ALA A 7 5.53 -2.42 -6.61
N PRO A 8 4.50 -1.98 -5.90
CA PRO A 8 4.28 -2.37 -4.51
C PRO A 8 3.49 -3.66 -4.35
N GLY A 9 3.32 -4.41 -5.41
CA GLY A 9 2.63 -5.68 -5.42
C GLY A 9 3.06 -6.53 -6.60
N ASP A 10 2.58 -7.76 -6.64
CA ASP A 10 2.93 -8.68 -7.72
C ASP A 10 2.05 -8.50 -8.96
N THR A 11 0.83 -7.99 -8.80
CA THR A 11 -0.12 -7.86 -9.88
C THR A 11 -0.83 -6.52 -9.82
N LEU A 12 -0.79 -5.78 -10.92
CA LEU A 12 -1.57 -4.56 -11.06
C LEU A 12 -2.99 -4.97 -11.50
N ILE A 13 -3.98 -4.73 -10.64
CA ILE A 13 -5.35 -5.16 -10.91
C ILE A 13 -6.26 -4.03 -11.39
N PHE A 14 -5.88 -2.79 -11.15
CA PHE A 14 -6.63 -1.63 -11.61
C PHE A 14 -5.72 -0.41 -11.63
N GLY A 15 -5.91 0.46 -12.62
CA GLY A 15 -5.18 1.71 -12.66
C GLY A 15 -5.91 2.77 -13.49
N ASN A 16 -5.74 4.01 -13.07
CA ASN A 16 -6.14 5.19 -13.84
C ASN A 16 -5.15 6.31 -13.51
N ASP A 17 -5.50 7.54 -13.82
CA ASP A 17 -4.61 8.68 -13.57
C ASP A 17 -4.56 9.11 -12.11
N ARG A 18 -5.36 8.50 -11.24
CA ARG A 18 -5.46 8.85 -9.82
C ARG A 18 -4.98 7.78 -8.87
N VAL A 19 -5.19 6.52 -9.22
CA VAL A 19 -4.86 5.40 -8.35
C VAL A 19 -4.31 4.24 -9.17
N ARG A 20 -3.49 3.44 -8.50
CA ARG A 20 -3.13 2.10 -8.97
C ARG A 20 -3.39 1.14 -7.83
N VAL A 21 -4.12 0.08 -8.11
CA VAL A 21 -4.44 -0.96 -7.13
C VAL A 21 -3.66 -2.21 -7.47
N TRP A 22 -2.84 -2.62 -6.52
CA TRP A 22 -1.99 -3.81 -6.63
C TRP A 22 -2.47 -4.88 -5.67
N SER A 23 -2.39 -6.12 -6.07
CA SER A 23 -2.48 -7.24 -5.14
C SER A 23 -1.10 -7.77 -4.85
N MET A 24 -0.95 -8.31 -3.65
CA MET A 24 0.27 -9.02 -3.24
C MET A 24 -0.16 -10.31 -2.57
N THR A 25 0.19 -11.44 -3.16
CA THR A 25 -0.14 -12.75 -2.63
C THR A 25 1.14 -13.45 -2.20
N LEU A 26 1.18 -13.86 -0.95
CA LEU A 26 2.35 -14.49 -0.37
C LEU A 26 1.97 -15.81 0.30
N ALA A 27 2.62 -16.88 -0.13
CA ALA A 27 2.56 -18.16 0.55
C ALA A 27 3.35 -18.08 1.88
N PRO A 28 3.12 -18.99 2.82
CA PRO A 28 3.90 -19.02 4.06
C PRO A 28 5.40 -19.00 3.77
N GLY A 29 6.12 -18.08 4.40
CA GLY A 29 7.55 -17.89 4.22
C GLY A 29 7.97 -17.17 2.95
N GLN A 30 7.06 -16.90 2.05
CA GLN A 30 7.40 -16.21 0.81
C GLN A 30 7.76 -14.75 1.08
N ILE A 31 8.75 -14.26 0.36
CA ILE A 31 9.23 -12.87 0.46
C ILE A 31 8.83 -12.15 -0.82
N PHE A 32 8.23 -10.97 -0.65
CA PHE A 32 8.15 -9.98 -1.72
C PHE A 32 9.34 -9.06 -1.54
N ASP A 33 10.29 -9.17 -2.45
CA ASP A 33 11.64 -8.62 -2.28
C ASP A 33 11.67 -7.09 -2.28
N PHE A 34 12.84 -6.52 -2.09
CA PHE A 34 13.01 -5.08 -1.95
C PHE A 34 12.37 -4.33 -3.10
N HIS A 35 11.54 -3.37 -2.74
CA HIS A 35 10.87 -2.45 -3.64
C HIS A 35 10.82 -1.09 -2.95
N GLN A 36 10.54 -0.05 -3.72
CA GLN A 36 10.61 1.32 -3.20
C GLN A 36 9.34 2.09 -3.55
N HIS A 37 8.66 2.57 -2.53
CA HIS A 37 7.41 3.32 -2.70
C HIS A 37 7.71 4.78 -3.06
N HIS A 38 7.02 5.27 -4.09
CA HIS A 38 7.12 6.65 -4.56
C HIS A 38 5.87 7.46 -4.29
N HIS A 39 4.79 6.83 -3.89
CA HIS A 39 3.48 7.46 -3.69
C HIS A 39 2.89 7.11 -2.34
N ASP A 40 2.15 8.05 -1.78
CA ASP A 40 1.29 7.74 -0.64
C ASP A 40 0.39 6.58 -1.02
N HIS A 41 0.10 5.72 -0.07
CA HIS A 41 -0.67 4.52 -0.39
C HIS A 41 -1.43 3.99 0.80
N VAL A 42 -2.48 3.25 0.48
CA VAL A 42 -3.29 2.52 1.44
C VAL A 42 -2.98 1.04 1.31
N VAL A 43 -2.78 0.38 2.43
CA VAL A 43 -2.64 -1.08 2.48
C VAL A 43 -3.89 -1.65 3.12
N LEU A 44 -4.51 -2.62 2.45
CA LEU A 44 -5.74 -3.24 2.92
C LEU A 44 -5.56 -4.75 3.00
N TRP A 45 -5.86 -5.32 4.16
CA TRP A 45 -5.85 -6.76 4.40
C TRP A 45 -7.29 -7.23 4.56
N PRO A 46 -7.89 -7.85 3.52
CA PRO A 46 -9.26 -8.37 3.67
C PRO A 46 -9.32 -9.55 4.63
N ASP A 47 -8.30 -10.40 4.62
CA ASP A 47 -8.22 -11.55 5.50
C ASP A 47 -7.09 -11.37 6.51
N PRO A 48 -7.17 -12.02 7.68
CA PRO A 48 -6.12 -11.89 8.67
C PRO A 48 -4.82 -12.55 8.22
N GLY A 49 -3.71 -12.04 8.72
CA GLY A 49 -2.40 -12.59 8.40
C GLY A 49 -1.30 -12.05 9.30
N HIS A 50 -0.12 -12.59 9.11
CA HIS A 50 1.08 -12.17 9.84
C HIS A 50 2.19 -11.87 8.85
N ALA A 51 2.91 -10.80 9.10
CA ALA A 51 3.99 -10.39 8.23
C ALA A 51 5.11 -9.70 8.99
N GLN A 52 6.29 -9.74 8.42
CA GLN A 52 7.42 -8.94 8.87
C GLN A 52 7.95 -8.14 7.69
N GLY A 53 8.34 -6.90 7.96
CA GLY A 53 9.05 -6.08 7.01
C GLY A 53 10.51 -5.92 7.39
N GLN A 54 11.32 -5.57 6.40
CA GLN A 54 12.71 -5.20 6.62
C GLN A 54 13.06 -4.06 5.67
N GLU A 55 13.56 -2.98 6.23
CA GLU A 55 14.06 -1.88 5.41
C GLU A 55 15.50 -2.18 4.99
N LEU A 56 15.85 -1.66 3.82
CA LEU A 56 17.22 -1.79 3.33
C LEU A 56 18.20 -1.19 4.34
N GLY A 57 19.22 -1.96 4.69
CA GLY A 57 20.20 -1.56 5.69
C GLY A 57 19.93 -2.08 7.08
N ASP A 58 18.74 -2.56 7.37
CA ASP A 58 18.45 -3.15 8.67
C ASP A 58 19.09 -4.53 8.79
N PRO A 59 19.75 -4.84 9.91
CA PRO A 59 20.41 -6.13 10.07
C PRO A 59 19.42 -7.28 10.29
N GLU A 60 18.21 -6.98 10.74
CA GLU A 60 17.23 -8.01 11.10
C GLU A 60 15.84 -7.64 10.57
N TRP A 61 15.01 -8.66 10.46
CA TRP A 61 13.58 -8.44 10.18
C TRP A 61 12.92 -7.72 11.35
N GLY A 62 11.95 -6.89 11.05
CA GLY A 62 11.18 -6.17 12.05
C GLY A 62 10.29 -7.09 12.86
N LEU A 63 9.51 -6.49 13.75
CA LEU A 63 8.56 -7.22 14.57
C LEU A 63 7.47 -7.83 13.69
N VAL A 64 6.97 -8.99 14.12
CA VAL A 64 5.84 -9.61 13.45
C VAL A 64 4.61 -8.73 13.68
N GLN A 65 3.96 -8.37 12.58
CA GLN A 65 2.72 -7.62 12.61
C GLN A 65 1.56 -8.57 12.33
N GLU A 66 0.53 -8.46 13.13
CA GLU A 66 -0.70 -9.21 12.95
C GLU A 66 -1.75 -8.29 12.34
N ALA A 67 -2.19 -8.65 11.16
CA ALA A 67 -3.28 -7.94 10.51
C ALA A 67 -4.58 -8.69 10.77
N ARG A 68 -5.60 -7.97 11.20
CA ARG A 68 -6.96 -8.49 11.33
C ARG A 68 -7.68 -8.34 10.01
N SER A 69 -8.74 -9.10 9.83
CA SER A 69 -9.62 -8.94 8.66
C SER A 69 -10.10 -7.48 8.57
N GLY A 70 -9.91 -6.88 7.42
CA GLY A 70 -10.27 -5.47 7.21
C GLY A 70 -9.26 -4.47 7.73
N PHE A 71 -8.07 -4.91 8.11
CA PHE A 71 -7.01 -3.99 8.56
C PHE A 71 -6.62 -3.04 7.42
N VAL A 72 -6.55 -1.75 7.74
CA VAL A 72 -6.16 -0.71 6.79
C VAL A 72 -5.05 0.13 7.39
N LEU A 73 -4.02 0.37 6.59
CA LEU A 73 -2.89 1.21 6.96
C LEU A 73 -2.69 2.26 5.87
N TYR A 74 -2.54 3.51 6.26
CA TYR A 74 -2.14 4.58 5.34
C TYR A 74 -0.67 4.91 5.55
N ARG A 75 0.10 4.94 4.48
CA ARG A 75 1.51 5.32 4.56
C ARG A 75 1.76 6.58 3.73
N THR A 76 2.39 7.54 4.37
CA THR A 76 2.74 8.80 3.75
C THR A 76 4.16 8.73 3.22
N VAL A 77 4.32 8.98 1.95
CA VAL A 77 5.62 9.19 1.32
C VAL A 77 5.89 10.69 1.22
N GLY A 78 4.89 11.42 0.76
CA GLY A 78 4.92 12.88 0.70
C GLY A 78 6.14 13.41 -0.04
N TYR A 79 6.69 14.48 0.48
CA TYR A 79 7.89 15.10 -0.09
C TYR A 79 9.19 14.37 0.29
N ARG A 80 9.10 13.31 1.08
CA ARG A 80 10.24 12.45 1.39
C ARG A 80 10.40 11.32 0.37
N ALA A 81 9.61 11.37 -0.68
CA ALA A 81 9.66 10.35 -1.70
C ALA A 81 11.04 10.28 -2.36
N PRO A 82 11.52 9.08 -2.67
CA PRO A 82 10.86 7.82 -2.31
C PRO A 82 11.22 7.38 -0.89
N LEU A 83 10.42 6.47 -0.34
CA LEU A 83 10.75 5.87 0.95
C LEU A 83 11.97 4.96 0.82
N THR A 84 12.57 4.60 1.96
CA THR A 84 13.61 3.59 1.99
C THR A 84 13.07 2.30 1.39
N PRO A 85 13.81 1.63 0.49
CA PRO A 85 13.38 0.34 -0.03
C PRO A 85 13.14 -0.65 1.11
N HIS A 86 12.11 -1.48 0.97
CA HIS A 86 11.82 -2.50 1.95
C HIS A 86 11.32 -3.78 1.30
N ARG A 87 11.31 -4.84 2.06
CA ARG A 87 10.73 -6.12 1.65
C ARG A 87 9.83 -6.64 2.75
N ILE A 88 8.96 -7.57 2.39
CA ILE A 88 7.98 -8.13 3.31
C ILE A 88 7.95 -9.65 3.12
N ARG A 89 7.69 -10.37 4.21
CA ARG A 89 7.47 -11.81 4.14
C ARG A 89 6.25 -12.21 4.95
N ASN A 90 5.63 -13.28 4.51
CA ASN A 90 4.52 -13.90 5.23
C ASN A 90 5.09 -14.81 6.30
N THR A 91 4.79 -14.52 7.56
CA THR A 91 5.23 -15.32 8.71
C THR A 91 4.12 -16.19 9.27
N GLY A 92 2.94 -16.18 8.66
CA GLY A 92 1.81 -17.00 9.05
C GLY A 92 1.81 -18.37 8.38
N ASP A 93 0.76 -19.13 8.65
CA ASP A 93 0.63 -20.50 8.18
C ASP A 93 -0.20 -20.62 6.91
N ASN A 94 -0.82 -19.56 6.48
CA ASN A 94 -1.72 -19.55 5.32
C ASN A 94 -1.21 -18.59 4.25
N THR A 95 -1.52 -18.91 3.00
CA THR A 95 -1.34 -17.94 1.91
C THR A 95 -2.27 -16.77 2.13
N VAL A 96 -1.76 -15.55 2.01
CA VAL A 96 -2.53 -14.33 2.20
C VAL A 96 -2.39 -13.41 1.02
N THR A 97 -3.46 -12.67 0.74
CA THR A 97 -3.45 -11.61 -0.25
C THR A 97 -3.81 -10.30 0.46
N HIS A 98 -3.01 -9.29 0.23
CA HIS A 98 -3.39 -7.94 0.62
C HIS A 98 -3.27 -7.02 -0.59
N TYR A 99 -3.82 -5.83 -0.46
CA TYR A 99 -3.86 -4.86 -1.55
C TYR A 99 -3.13 -3.59 -1.17
N VAL A 100 -2.48 -3.01 -2.16
CA VAL A 100 -1.83 -1.72 -2.02
C VAL A 100 -2.47 -0.79 -3.04
N ILE A 101 -3.02 0.31 -2.56
CA ILE A 101 -3.66 1.32 -3.40
C ILE A 101 -2.76 2.55 -3.40
N GLU A 102 -2.05 2.76 -4.50
CA GLU A 102 -1.21 3.94 -4.67
C GLU A 102 -2.06 5.14 -5.05
N LEU A 103 -1.81 6.25 -4.40
CA LEU A 103 -2.48 7.52 -4.66
C LEU A 103 -1.55 8.36 -5.52
N LEU A 104 -1.90 8.51 -6.78
CA LEU A 104 -1.07 9.25 -7.72
C LEU A 104 -1.28 10.74 -7.56
N GLU A 105 -0.29 11.54 -7.93
CA GLU A 105 -0.41 12.97 -7.83
C GLU A 105 -1.57 13.48 -8.66
N LYS A 106 -2.35 14.38 -8.06
CA LYS A 106 -3.40 15.06 -8.80
C LYS A 106 -2.79 15.97 -9.84
N SER A 107 -3.40 15.99 -11.02
CA SER A 107 -3.16 17.09 -11.92
C SER A 107 -3.74 18.36 -11.29
N PRO A 108 -3.22 19.56 -11.60
CA PRO A 108 -3.76 20.81 -11.05
C PRO A 108 -5.26 20.99 -11.28
N SER A 109 -5.78 20.50 -12.39
CA SER A 109 -7.21 20.60 -12.70
C SER A 109 -8.08 19.69 -11.85
N ALA A 110 -7.49 18.72 -11.16
CA ALA A 110 -8.23 17.72 -10.39
C ALA A 110 -8.40 18.09 -8.93
N GLU A 111 -7.75 19.13 -8.45
CA GLU A 111 -7.73 19.47 -7.04
C GLU A 111 -8.98 20.14 -6.53
N THR A 112 -9.91 20.44 -7.41
CA THR A 112 -11.07 21.23 -7.08
C THR A 112 -12.32 20.42 -6.72
N GLU A 113 -12.18 19.13 -6.62
CA GLU A 113 -13.31 18.23 -6.44
C GLU A 113 -13.29 17.58 -5.07
N PRO A 114 -13.67 18.31 -4.01
CA PRO A 114 -13.69 17.70 -2.69
C PRO A 114 -14.78 16.65 -2.57
N TRP A 115 -14.43 15.54 -1.96
CA TRP A 115 -15.34 14.43 -1.70
C TRP A 115 -15.49 14.25 -0.20
N ILE A 116 -16.71 14.09 0.26
CA ILE A 116 -16.98 13.82 1.66
C ILE A 116 -17.79 12.54 1.79
N PHE A 117 -17.67 11.92 2.97
CA PHE A 117 -18.50 10.77 3.32
C PHE A 117 -19.68 11.25 4.14
N ASN A 118 -20.85 10.75 3.81
CA ASN A 118 -22.00 10.94 4.66
C ASN A 118 -21.96 9.94 5.82
N ASP A 119 -22.91 10.03 6.73
CA ASP A 119 -22.98 9.17 7.91
C ASP A 119 -23.23 7.69 7.61
N ARG A 120 -23.54 7.34 6.37
CA ARG A 120 -23.66 5.95 5.92
C ARG A 120 -22.38 5.46 5.24
N GLY A 121 -21.32 6.24 5.26
CA GLY A 121 -20.08 5.90 4.59
C GLY A 121 -20.11 6.08 3.08
N GLN A 122 -21.16 6.65 2.52
CA GLN A 122 -21.23 6.91 1.10
C GLN A 122 -20.44 8.18 0.79
N ILE A 123 -19.70 8.14 -0.31
CA ILE A 123 -18.95 9.30 -0.77
C ILE A 123 -19.89 10.19 -1.57
N ARG A 124 -19.87 11.47 -1.29
CA ARG A 124 -20.51 12.43 -2.14
C ARG A 124 -19.59 13.63 -2.34
N ARG A 125 -19.77 14.26 -3.49
CA ARG A 125 -19.02 15.47 -3.80
C ARG A 125 -19.60 16.62 -3.00
N GLU A 126 -18.71 17.41 -2.39
CA GLU A 126 -19.13 18.61 -1.71
C GLU A 126 -19.62 19.63 -2.73
N GLU A 127 -20.78 20.24 -2.46
CA GLU A 127 -21.32 21.22 -3.35
C GLU A 127 -20.50 22.50 -3.35
N SER A 128 -20.34 23.06 -4.54
CA SER A 128 -19.69 24.36 -4.68
C SER A 128 -20.55 25.47 -4.09
N ARG A 129 -19.92 26.50 -3.63
CA ARG A 129 -20.61 27.66 -3.06
C ARG A 129 -20.46 28.88 -3.94
#